data_9d681f65b8459ab0e8d43b0660fd520c
#
_entry.id   9d681f65b8459ab0e8d43b0660fd520c
#
_cell.length_a   1.000
_cell.length_b   1.000
_cell.length_c   1.000
_cell.angle_alpha   90.00
_cell.angle_beta   90.00
_cell.angle_gamma   90.00
#
_symmetry.space_group_name_H-M   'P 1'
#
loop_
_entity.id
_entity.type
_entity.pdbx_description
1 polymer ?
#
loop_
_entity_poly.entity_id
_entity_poly.type
_entity_poly.pdbx_seq_one_letter_code
_entity_poly.pdbx_strand_id
1 'polypeptide(L)'
;MKKFSKIGIVGFKDKSADLANALDQIADWAATHPKVEFFALDSLKGLAKKPIHVIKESGLSRMDLLLAIGGDGTVLSAAHIALGHNIPILGVNAGRVGFLAESRVEGLAKTLDDLLAGDFSTRERMMID
;
A
#
# COMPACT_ATOMS: atom_id res chain seq x y z
N MET A 1 -17.68 7.99 -7.88
CA MET A 1 -16.30 7.96 -7.41
C MET A 1 -16.11 6.86 -6.39
N LYS A 2 -15.11 6.04 -6.59
CA LYS A 2 -14.84 4.91 -5.69
C LYS A 2 -14.12 5.38 -4.43
N LYS A 3 -14.62 4.98 -3.28
CA LYS A 3 -13.95 5.24 -2.02
C LYS A 3 -13.13 4.01 -1.61
N PHE A 4 -11.96 4.26 -1.08
CA PHE A 4 -11.09 3.19 -0.60
C PHE A 4 -11.30 3.03 0.90
N SER A 5 -11.90 1.91 1.29
CA SER A 5 -12.14 1.63 2.71
C SER A 5 -11.26 0.50 3.24
N LYS A 6 -10.81 -0.40 2.36
CA LYS A 6 -9.93 -1.50 2.73
C LYS A 6 -8.70 -1.45 1.84
N ILE A 7 -7.56 -1.18 2.43
CA ILE A 7 -6.30 -1.03 1.70
C ILE A 7 -5.34 -2.11 2.15
N GLY A 8 -4.88 -2.92 1.19
CA GLY A 8 -3.88 -3.94 1.45
C GLY A 8 -2.48 -3.38 1.29
N ILE A 9 -1.53 -3.90 2.03
CA ILE A 9 -0.14 -3.49 1.98
C ILE A 9 0.70 -4.70 1.60
N VAL A 10 1.44 -4.57 0.50
CA VAL A 10 2.36 -5.60 0.03
C VAL A 10 3.78 -5.07 0.21
N GLY A 11 4.62 -5.85 0.84
CA GLY A 11 6.02 -5.51 1.03
C GLY A 11 6.74 -6.72 1.59
N PHE A 12 8.06 -6.67 1.54
CA PHE A 12 8.89 -7.76 2.02
C PHE A 12 9.99 -7.20 2.90
N LYS A 13 10.20 -7.80 4.06
CA LYS A 13 11.22 -7.34 4.99
C LYS A 13 12.58 -7.30 4.31
N ASP A 14 13.28 -6.20 4.51
CA ASP A 14 14.64 -6.04 4.07
C ASP A 14 15.42 -5.26 5.14
N LYS A 15 16.67 -4.94 4.83
CA LYS A 15 17.52 -4.23 5.78
C LYS A 15 17.29 -2.72 5.78
N SER A 16 16.43 -2.24 4.91
CA SER A 16 16.13 -0.81 4.79
C SER A 16 15.20 -0.37 5.91
N ALA A 17 15.47 0.80 6.48
CA ALA A 17 14.57 1.41 7.45
C ALA A 17 13.34 2.02 6.78
N ASP A 18 13.35 2.16 5.46
CA ASP A 18 12.27 2.84 4.75
C ASP A 18 10.95 2.10 4.83
N LEU A 19 10.99 0.77 4.77
CA LEU A 19 9.77 -0.03 4.89
C LEU A 19 9.13 0.15 6.27
N ALA A 20 9.93 0.05 7.33
CA ALA A 20 9.42 0.24 8.69
C ALA A 20 8.87 1.66 8.87
N ASN A 21 9.56 2.66 8.33
CA ASN A 21 9.12 4.04 8.39
C ASN A 21 7.79 4.23 7.66
N ALA A 22 7.64 3.62 6.48
CA ALA A 22 6.38 3.70 5.73
C ALA A 22 5.23 3.09 6.53
N LEU A 23 5.46 1.94 7.15
CA LEU A 23 4.42 1.29 7.95
C LEU A 23 4.06 2.10 9.18
N ASP A 24 5.03 2.76 9.82
CA ASP A 24 4.77 3.64 10.94
C ASP A 24 3.92 4.84 10.51
N GLN A 25 4.22 5.44 9.36
CA GLN A 25 3.43 6.55 8.82
C GLN A 25 2.00 6.13 8.53
N ILE A 26 1.83 4.94 7.95
CA ILE A 26 0.49 4.41 7.66
C ILE A 26 -0.28 4.18 8.96
N ALA A 27 0.37 3.61 9.97
CA ALA A 27 -0.28 3.37 11.26
C ALA A 27 -0.72 4.67 11.92
N ASP A 28 0.13 5.70 11.87
CA ASP A 28 -0.20 7.01 12.42
C ASP A 28 -1.40 7.64 11.68
N TRP A 29 -1.37 7.57 10.35
CA TRP A 29 -2.46 8.10 9.54
C TRP A 29 -3.76 7.33 9.81
N ALA A 30 -3.69 6.00 9.89
CA ALA A 30 -4.86 5.16 10.11
C ALA A 30 -5.49 5.42 11.47
N ALA A 31 -4.69 5.78 12.47
CA ALA A 31 -5.19 6.07 13.81
C ALA A 31 -6.14 7.26 13.82
N THR A 32 -5.97 8.19 12.86
CA THR A 32 -6.83 9.37 12.73
C THR A 32 -7.90 9.23 11.65
N HIS A 33 -7.93 8.07 10.97
CA HIS A 33 -8.89 7.82 9.89
C HIS A 33 -9.52 6.43 10.05
N PRO A 34 -10.34 6.24 11.12
CA PRO A 34 -10.82 4.90 11.48
C PRO A 34 -11.77 4.26 10.46
N LYS A 35 -12.26 5.01 9.50
CA LYS A 35 -13.11 4.45 8.44
C LYS A 35 -12.32 3.74 7.35
N VAL A 36 -11.00 3.91 7.34
CA VAL A 36 -10.11 3.25 6.39
C VAL A 36 -9.33 2.19 7.14
N GLU A 37 -9.47 0.94 6.72
CA GLU A 37 -8.77 -0.18 7.34
C GLU A 37 -7.59 -0.62 6.49
N PHE A 38 -6.47 -0.90 7.14
CA PHE A 38 -5.26 -1.36 6.47
C PHE A 38 -4.95 -2.81 6.85
N PHE A 39 -4.57 -3.60 5.87
CA PHE A 39 -4.27 -5.02 6.02
C PHE A 39 -2.92 -5.32 5.38
N ALA A 40 -1.94 -5.66 6.18
CA ALA A 40 -0.60 -5.94 5.70
C ALA A 40 -0.40 -7.43 5.45
N LEU A 41 0.31 -7.75 4.38
CA LEU A 41 0.72 -9.11 4.10
C LEU A 41 1.53 -9.67 5.27
N ASP A 42 1.36 -10.95 5.56
CA ASP A 42 1.99 -11.58 6.72
C ASP A 42 3.52 -11.55 6.71
N SER A 43 4.14 -11.35 5.53
CA SER A 43 5.58 -11.09 5.46
C SER A 43 6.01 -9.86 6.24
N LEU A 44 5.06 -8.96 6.56
CA LEU A 44 5.32 -7.73 7.30
C LEU A 44 5.03 -7.85 8.79
N LYS A 45 4.71 -9.05 9.25
CA LYS A 45 4.48 -9.28 10.68
C LYS A 45 5.70 -8.87 11.48
N GLY A 46 5.47 -8.12 12.55
CA GLY A 46 6.56 -7.57 13.37
C GLY A 46 6.96 -6.16 12.98
N LEU A 47 6.71 -5.76 11.73
CA LEU A 47 6.93 -4.37 11.29
C LEU A 47 5.63 -3.58 11.27
N ALA A 48 4.53 -4.24 10.92
CA ALA A 48 3.23 -3.58 10.88
C ALA A 48 2.69 -3.41 12.30
N LYS A 49 2.37 -2.18 12.65
CA LYS A 49 1.86 -1.83 13.99
C LYS A 49 0.36 -1.53 13.93
N LYS A 50 -0.30 -1.65 15.06
CA LYS A 50 -1.71 -1.26 15.16
C LYS A 50 -1.91 0.20 14.74
N PRO A 51 -2.99 0.53 14.04
CA PRO A 51 -4.15 -0.31 13.77
C PRO A 51 -4.07 -1.14 12.48
N ILE A 52 -2.89 -1.36 11.93
CA ILE A 52 -2.73 -2.20 10.74
C ILE A 52 -2.92 -3.67 11.12
N HIS A 53 -3.81 -4.35 10.41
CA HIS A 53 -4.01 -5.79 10.59
C HIS A 53 -3.03 -6.57 9.73
N VAL A 54 -2.61 -7.74 10.20
CA VAL A 54 -1.73 -8.62 9.44
C VAL A 54 -2.56 -9.81 8.95
N ILE A 55 -2.55 -10.07 7.65
CA ILE A 55 -3.35 -11.13 7.05
C ILE A 55 -2.53 -11.95 6.05
N LYS A 56 -3.06 -13.08 5.65
CA LYS A 56 -2.46 -13.93 4.63
C LYS A 56 -2.72 -13.35 3.24
N GLU A 57 -1.87 -13.73 2.29
CA GLU A 57 -1.96 -13.25 0.91
C GLU A 57 -3.37 -13.42 0.33
N SER A 58 -4.04 -14.53 0.62
CA SER A 58 -5.37 -14.78 0.08
C SER A 58 -6.39 -13.71 0.48
N GLY A 59 -6.20 -13.05 1.61
CA GLY A 59 -7.09 -11.98 2.05
C GLY A 59 -6.92 -10.68 1.28
N LEU A 60 -5.77 -10.50 0.64
CA LEU A 60 -5.48 -9.25 -0.09
C LEU A 60 -6.32 -9.11 -1.36
N SER A 61 -6.86 -10.20 -1.89
CA SER A 61 -7.69 -10.14 -3.10
C SER A 61 -9.04 -9.47 -2.88
N ARG A 62 -9.38 -9.17 -1.63
CA ARG A 62 -10.64 -8.50 -1.27
C ARG A 62 -10.49 -7.01 -0.97
N MET A 63 -9.31 -6.48 -1.21
CA MET A 63 -9.03 -5.08 -0.92
C MET A 63 -9.53 -4.17 -2.03
N ASP A 64 -9.74 -2.90 -1.68
CA ASP A 64 -10.12 -1.87 -2.66
C ASP A 64 -8.90 -1.31 -3.37
N LEU A 65 -7.75 -1.40 -2.74
CA LEU A 65 -6.49 -0.88 -3.24
C LEU A 65 -5.34 -1.67 -2.63
N LEU A 66 -4.27 -1.88 -3.36
CA LEU A 66 -3.04 -2.42 -2.82
C LEU A 66 -1.94 -1.37 -2.86
N LEU A 67 -1.29 -1.15 -1.72
CA LEU A 67 -0.08 -0.35 -1.63
C LEU A 67 1.10 -1.30 -1.71
N ALA A 68 1.93 -1.12 -2.73
CA ALA A 68 3.14 -1.92 -2.88
C ALA A 68 4.33 -1.07 -2.43
N ILE A 69 4.86 -1.38 -1.24
CA ILE A 69 5.93 -0.60 -0.64
C ILE A 69 7.26 -1.29 -0.87
N GLY A 70 8.09 -0.72 -1.71
CA GLY A 70 9.37 -1.30 -2.08
C GLY A 70 9.82 -0.78 -3.42
N GLY A 71 10.35 -1.66 -4.24
CA GLY A 71 10.77 -1.36 -5.60
C GLY A 71 9.85 -1.99 -6.62
N ASP A 72 10.33 -2.09 -7.85
CA ASP A 72 9.54 -2.64 -8.95
C ASP A 72 9.13 -4.10 -8.73
N GLY A 73 9.99 -4.88 -8.10
CA GLY A 73 9.66 -6.28 -7.79
C GLY A 73 8.47 -6.41 -6.86
N THR A 74 8.34 -5.50 -5.90
CA THR A 74 7.22 -5.49 -4.98
C THR A 74 5.93 -5.10 -5.71
N VAL A 75 6.00 -4.13 -6.61
CA VAL A 75 4.85 -3.74 -7.42
C VAL A 75 4.40 -4.92 -8.29
N LEU A 76 5.34 -5.65 -8.89
CA LEU A 76 5.01 -6.83 -9.69
C LEU A 76 4.38 -7.93 -8.85
N SER A 77 4.83 -8.11 -7.62
CA SER A 77 4.22 -9.08 -6.70
C SER A 77 2.79 -8.68 -6.36
N ALA A 78 2.55 -7.39 -6.13
CA ALA A 78 1.21 -6.89 -5.88
C ALA A 78 0.31 -7.10 -7.11
N ALA A 79 0.84 -6.86 -8.30
CA ALA A 79 0.10 -7.09 -9.54
C ALA A 79 -0.31 -8.56 -9.67
N HIS A 80 0.56 -9.46 -9.28
CA HIS A 80 0.25 -10.90 -9.30
C HIS A 80 -0.89 -11.23 -8.32
N ILE A 81 -0.86 -10.66 -7.13
CA ILE A 81 -1.93 -10.85 -6.14
C ILE A 81 -3.25 -10.30 -6.65
N ALA A 82 -3.20 -9.16 -7.33
CA ALA A 82 -4.40 -8.49 -7.84
C ALA A 82 -4.95 -9.12 -9.12
N LEU A 83 -4.22 -10.05 -9.71
CA LEU A 83 -4.57 -10.64 -11.00
C LEU A 83 -6.00 -11.22 -10.97
N GLY A 84 -6.83 -10.79 -11.90
CA GLY A 84 -8.20 -11.24 -12.01
C GLY A 84 -9.20 -10.58 -11.06
N HIS A 85 -8.76 -9.65 -10.23
CA HIS A 85 -9.61 -9.02 -9.21
C HIS A 85 -9.89 -7.53 -9.45
N ASN A 86 -9.29 -6.94 -10.47
CA ASN A 86 -9.46 -5.53 -10.81
C ASN A 86 -9.14 -4.58 -9.66
N ILE A 87 -8.10 -4.88 -8.91
CA ILE A 87 -7.69 -4.06 -7.79
C ILE A 87 -6.58 -3.10 -8.25
N PRO A 88 -6.76 -1.79 -8.11
CA PRO A 88 -5.70 -0.85 -8.45
C PRO A 88 -4.52 -0.97 -7.49
N ILE A 89 -3.34 -0.70 -7.99
CA ILE A 89 -2.09 -0.80 -7.22
C ILE A 89 -1.37 0.53 -7.26
N LEU A 90 -1.00 1.02 -6.08
CA LEU A 90 -0.16 2.19 -5.96
C LEU A 90 1.21 1.75 -5.47
N GLY A 91 2.24 2.04 -6.25
CA GLY A 91 3.61 1.78 -5.85
C GLY A 91 4.15 2.90 -4.98
N VAL A 92 4.77 2.54 -3.87
CA VAL A 92 5.44 3.48 -2.98
C VAL A 92 6.92 3.12 -2.95
N ASN A 93 7.76 4.04 -3.41
CA ASN A 93 9.19 3.83 -3.48
C ASN A 93 9.80 3.86 -2.07
N ALA A 94 10.38 2.74 -1.67
CA ALA A 94 11.06 2.63 -0.39
C ALA A 94 12.55 2.38 -0.65
N GLY A 95 13.32 3.44 -0.75
CA GLY A 95 14.76 3.37 -0.92
C GLY A 95 15.22 3.77 -2.29
N ARG A 96 15.04 2.91 -3.29
CA ARG A 96 15.52 3.18 -4.65
C ARG A 96 14.40 3.66 -5.55
N VAL A 97 14.75 4.48 -6.52
CA VAL A 97 13.81 4.91 -7.55
C VAL A 97 13.55 3.73 -8.48
N GLY A 98 12.28 3.34 -8.58
CA GLY A 98 11.84 2.33 -9.52
C GLY A 98 10.91 2.95 -10.54
N PHE A 99 10.81 2.35 -11.71
CA PHE A 99 9.95 2.86 -12.77
C PHE A 99 8.46 2.74 -12.43
N LEU A 100 8.11 1.74 -11.65
CA LEU A 100 6.71 1.44 -11.34
C LEU A 100 6.23 2.07 -10.02
N ALA A 101 7.14 2.60 -9.22
CA ALA A 101 6.78 3.22 -7.95
C ALA A 101 6.38 4.67 -8.19
N GLU A 102 5.16 5.01 -7.80
CA GLU A 102 4.55 6.31 -8.11
C GLU A 102 4.64 7.31 -6.96
N SER A 103 4.97 6.87 -5.77
CA SER A 103 5.04 7.72 -4.60
C SER A 103 6.29 7.38 -3.80
N ARG A 104 6.66 8.27 -2.91
CA ARG A 104 7.78 8.07 -2.01
C ARG A 104 7.29 8.00 -0.57
N VAL A 105 8.10 7.36 0.27
CA VAL A 105 7.76 7.22 1.69
C VAL A 105 7.53 8.59 2.34
N GLU A 106 8.35 9.60 2.01
CA GLU A 106 8.22 10.93 2.61
C GLU A 106 6.90 11.62 2.28
N GLY A 107 6.27 11.27 1.17
CA GLY A 107 5.00 11.88 0.78
C GLY A 107 3.79 11.02 1.07
N LEU A 108 3.97 9.98 1.85
CA LEU A 108 2.93 8.96 2.00
C LEU A 108 1.65 9.48 2.63
N ALA A 109 1.75 10.27 3.68
CA ALA A 109 0.56 10.82 4.35
C ALA A 109 -0.26 11.67 3.38
N LYS A 110 0.41 12.50 2.56
CA LYS A 110 -0.28 13.31 1.56
C LYS A 110 -0.96 12.43 0.51
N THR A 111 -0.27 11.37 0.09
CA THR A 111 -0.84 10.44 -0.87
C THR A 111 -2.11 9.79 -0.33
N LEU A 112 -2.10 9.40 0.93
CA LEU A 112 -3.28 8.81 1.57
C LEU A 112 -4.42 9.84 1.69
N ASP A 113 -4.10 11.08 2.01
CA ASP A 113 -5.10 12.14 2.04
C ASP A 113 -5.73 12.36 0.67
N ASP A 114 -4.93 12.35 -0.39
CA ASP A 114 -5.42 12.51 -1.76
C ASP A 114 -6.32 11.34 -2.16
N LEU A 115 -5.97 10.12 -1.77
CA LEU A 115 -6.80 8.95 -2.02
C LEU A 115 -8.15 9.06 -1.34
N LEU A 116 -8.15 9.51 -0.08
CA LEU A 116 -9.39 9.65 0.67
C LEU A 116 -10.27 10.73 0.08
N ALA A 117 -9.67 11.82 -0.40
CA ALA A 117 -10.41 12.92 -1.02
C ALA A 117 -10.89 12.61 -2.44
N GLY A 118 -10.37 11.56 -3.05
CA GLY A 118 -10.72 11.20 -4.41
C GLY A 118 -10.00 12.01 -5.48
N ASP A 119 -8.97 12.76 -5.11
CA ASP A 119 -8.20 13.60 -6.03
C ASP A 119 -7.11 12.86 -6.77
N PHE A 120 -7.00 11.58 -6.56
CA PHE A 120 -5.93 10.78 -7.11
C PHE A 120 -6.25 10.32 -8.52
N SER A 121 -5.31 10.54 -9.46
CA SER A 121 -5.47 10.09 -10.85
C SER A 121 -5.04 8.63 -10.97
N THR A 122 -5.99 7.73 -11.13
CA THR A 122 -5.70 6.30 -11.21
C THR A 122 -5.05 5.90 -12.53
N ARG A 123 -5.40 6.57 -13.62
CA ARG A 123 -4.91 6.17 -14.95
C ARG A 123 -3.42 6.37 -15.13
N GLU A 124 -2.81 7.28 -14.37
CA GLU A 124 -1.40 7.59 -14.47
C GLU A 124 -0.57 7.06 -13.31
N ARG A 125 -1.24 6.69 -12.22
CA ARG A 125 -0.57 6.41 -10.96
C ARG A 125 -0.75 5.01 -10.45
N MET A 126 -1.71 4.28 -10.98
CA MET A 126 -2.03 2.96 -10.50
C MET A 126 -2.01 1.95 -11.63
N MET A 127 -1.63 0.72 -11.28
CA MET A 127 -1.77 -0.42 -12.16
C MET A 127 -3.09 -1.07 -11.85
N ILE A 128 -3.86 -1.37 -12.88
CA ILE A 128 -5.14 -2.05 -12.73
C ILE A 128 -5.05 -3.39 -13.41
N ASP A 129 -5.37 -4.41 -12.65
CA ASP A 129 -5.32 -5.77 -13.13
C ASP A 129 -6.52 -6.10 -14.04
#